data_66d0ebaf849a33994ddbd7d3535bd6c1
#
_entry.id   66d0ebaf849a33994ddbd7d3535bd6c1
#
_cell.length_a   1.000
_cell.length_b   1.000
_cell.length_c   1.000
_cell.angle_alpha   90.00
_cell.angle_beta   90.00
_cell.angle_gamma   90.00
#
_symmetry.space_group_name_H-M   'P 1'
#
loop_
_entity.id
_entity.type
_entity.pdbx_description
1 polymer ?
#
loop_
_entity_poly.entity_id
_entity_poly.type
_entity_poly.pdbx_seq_one_letter_code
_entity_poly.pdbx_strand_id
1 'polypeptide(L)'
;MGPVRAVFKADGAETRGRYSISEWWLEPYTRGPGEHSHEEDDVFFVIEGTMSFFVGGNWIDAPKGSLVIAPGGTVHNFENRTATRAGALNVSVPGDFEPEMEGIAEWFRARSVEDSRTANAPGEGADGGADAPARESAGKT
;
A
#
# COMPACT_ATOMS: atom_id res chain seq x y z
N MET A 1 -15.44 6.03 -7.92
CA MET A 1 -14.35 5.83 -7.11
C MET A 1 -14.72 4.93 -5.98
N GLY A 2 -14.07 3.87 -5.81
CA GLY A 2 -14.43 2.92 -4.79
C GLY A 2 -13.76 3.22 -3.49
N PRO A 3 -14.08 2.49 -2.47
CA PRO A 3 -13.49 2.71 -1.17
C PRO A 3 -12.08 2.17 -1.07
N VAL A 4 -11.37 2.69 -0.12
CA VAL A 4 -10.03 2.24 0.17
C VAL A 4 -10.06 1.69 1.58
N ARG A 5 -9.40 0.59 1.80
CA ARG A 5 -9.37 -0.03 3.11
C ARG A 5 -7.93 -0.29 3.50
N ALA A 6 -7.57 0.08 4.68
CA ALA A 6 -6.23 -0.15 5.20
C ALA A 6 -6.33 -1.07 6.40
N VAL A 7 -5.52 -2.09 6.43
CA VAL A 7 -5.51 -3.02 7.53
C VAL A 7 -4.12 -2.98 8.13
N PHE A 8 -3.99 -2.47 9.34
CA PHE A 8 -2.68 -2.35 9.96
C PHE A 8 -2.38 -3.64 10.72
N LYS A 9 -1.31 -4.30 10.33
CA LYS A 9 -0.93 -5.57 10.91
C LYS A 9 0.09 -5.41 12.02
N ALA A 10 0.96 -4.46 11.91
CA ALA A 10 1.95 -4.20 12.95
C ALA A 10 2.31 -2.74 12.85
N ASP A 11 2.06 -1.98 13.89
CA ASP A 11 2.33 -0.55 13.80
C ASP A 11 3.65 -0.23 14.48
N GLY A 12 4.05 1.01 14.42
CA GLY A 12 5.33 1.40 14.96
C GLY A 12 5.44 1.18 16.45
N ALA A 13 4.34 1.28 17.16
CA ALA A 13 4.39 1.07 18.59
C ALA A 13 4.71 -0.38 18.89
N GLU A 14 4.16 -1.30 18.12
CA GLU A 14 4.41 -2.71 18.37
C GLU A 14 5.80 -3.12 18.00
N THR A 15 6.44 -2.43 17.10
CA THR A 15 7.76 -2.83 16.63
C THR A 15 8.85 -1.93 17.17
N ARG A 16 8.50 -1.02 18.09
CA ARG A 16 9.43 -0.06 18.64
C ARG A 16 10.00 0.82 17.55
N GLY A 17 9.20 1.20 16.62
CA GLY A 17 9.60 2.11 15.58
C GLY A 17 10.50 1.51 14.51
N ARG A 18 10.67 0.21 14.49
CA ARG A 18 11.57 -0.35 13.52
C ARG A 18 10.92 -0.59 12.18
N TYR A 19 9.65 -0.89 12.13
CA TYR A 19 8.93 -1.06 10.89
C TYR A 19 7.45 -1.05 11.18
N SER A 20 6.66 -0.85 10.14
CA SER A 20 5.21 -1.05 10.28
C SER A 20 4.75 -1.83 9.06
N ILE A 21 3.69 -2.59 9.20
CA ILE A 21 3.18 -3.43 8.14
C ILE A 21 1.70 -3.21 8.01
N SER A 22 1.24 -2.97 6.80
CA SER A 22 -0.18 -2.76 6.57
C SER A 22 -0.57 -3.29 5.20
N GLU A 23 -1.84 -3.55 5.01
CA GLU A 23 -2.35 -3.95 3.72
C GLU A 23 -3.22 -2.83 3.22
N TRP A 24 -3.19 -2.57 1.94
CA TRP A 24 -4.00 -1.52 1.34
C TRP A 24 -4.80 -2.14 0.21
N TRP A 25 -6.11 -2.00 0.30
CA TRP A 25 -7.02 -2.59 -0.66
C TRP A 25 -7.79 -1.49 -1.36
N LEU A 26 -7.74 -1.47 -2.68
CA LEU A 26 -8.40 -0.45 -3.46
C LEU A 26 -9.40 -1.08 -4.40
N GLU A 27 -10.61 -0.60 -4.37
CA GLU A 27 -11.62 -1.09 -5.27
C GLU A 27 -11.32 -0.57 -6.67
N PRO A 28 -12.01 -1.03 -7.69
CA PRO A 28 -11.70 -0.62 -9.05
C PRO A 28 -11.71 0.87 -9.24
N TYR A 29 -10.81 1.35 -10.04
CA TYR A 29 -10.73 2.75 -10.44
C TYR A 29 -10.69 3.70 -9.23
N THR A 30 -9.87 3.38 -8.26
CA THR A 30 -9.75 4.18 -7.05
C THR A 30 -8.44 4.92 -7.05
N ARG A 31 -8.49 6.24 -6.81
CA ARG A 31 -7.28 7.00 -6.73
C ARG A 31 -6.66 6.89 -5.38
N GLY A 32 -5.38 7.07 -5.31
CA GLY A 32 -4.66 6.97 -4.06
C GLY A 32 -4.60 8.29 -3.33
N PRO A 33 -3.70 8.39 -2.39
CA PRO A 33 -3.61 9.57 -1.54
C PRO A 33 -3.02 10.80 -2.21
N GLY A 34 -2.43 10.65 -3.35
CA GLY A 34 -1.79 11.76 -3.99
C GLY A 34 -0.29 11.65 -3.83
N GLU A 35 0.43 12.46 -4.57
CA GLU A 35 1.88 12.39 -4.51
C GLU A 35 2.37 12.94 -3.21
N HIS A 36 3.27 12.23 -2.57
CA HIS A 36 3.81 12.65 -1.29
C HIS A 36 5.17 11.99 -1.08
N SER A 37 5.91 12.44 -0.11
CA SER A 37 7.18 11.82 0.22
C SER A 37 7.37 11.89 1.72
N HIS A 38 8.19 11.00 2.23
CA HIS A 38 8.54 10.99 3.64
C HIS A 38 9.89 10.30 3.76
N GLU A 39 10.47 10.32 4.94
CA GLU A 39 11.78 9.76 5.07
C GLU A 39 11.81 8.26 5.10
N GLU A 40 10.75 7.63 5.43
CA GLU A 40 10.71 6.19 5.51
C GLU A 40 10.78 5.55 4.14
N ASP A 41 11.32 4.37 4.06
CA ASP A 41 11.26 3.61 2.83
C ASP A 41 9.95 2.85 2.85
N ASP A 42 9.30 2.79 1.73
CA ASP A 42 8.08 1.99 1.61
C ASP A 42 8.34 0.85 0.65
N VAL A 43 7.96 -0.34 1.07
CA VAL A 43 8.07 -1.51 0.24
C VAL A 43 6.66 -2.03 0.04
N PHE A 44 6.27 -2.27 -1.19
CA PHE A 44 4.94 -2.79 -1.47
C PHE A 44 5.06 -4.12 -2.20
N PHE A 45 4.24 -5.07 -1.80
CA PHE A 45 4.19 -6.34 -2.50
C PHE A 45 2.74 -6.54 -2.91
N VAL A 46 2.48 -6.61 -4.21
CA VAL A 46 1.11 -6.68 -4.70
C VAL A 46 0.58 -8.10 -4.53
N ILE A 47 -0.47 -8.25 -3.77
CA ILE A 47 -1.00 -9.55 -3.44
C ILE A 47 -2.28 -9.87 -4.21
N GLU A 48 -2.89 -8.91 -4.84
CA GLU A 48 -4.07 -9.18 -5.62
C GLU A 48 -4.23 -8.11 -6.69
N GLY A 49 -4.60 -8.49 -7.88
CA GLY A 49 -4.87 -7.52 -8.95
C GLY A 49 -3.62 -6.82 -9.44
N THR A 50 -3.80 -5.64 -9.96
CA THR A 50 -2.69 -4.84 -10.45
C THR A 50 -2.81 -3.44 -9.88
N MET A 51 -1.76 -2.97 -9.26
CA MET A 51 -1.76 -1.62 -8.72
C MET A 51 -0.80 -0.78 -9.53
N SER A 52 -1.12 0.49 -9.69
CA SER A 52 -0.23 1.41 -10.37
C SER A 52 0.49 2.20 -9.32
N PHE A 53 1.80 2.32 -9.44
CA PHE A 53 2.60 3.06 -8.48
C PHE A 53 3.35 4.17 -9.19
N PHE A 54 3.39 5.33 -8.57
CA PHE A 54 4.16 6.44 -9.07
C PHE A 54 5.39 6.51 -8.17
N VAL A 55 6.56 6.35 -8.71
CA VAL A 55 7.77 6.38 -7.93
C VAL A 55 8.81 7.16 -8.72
N GLY A 56 9.28 8.24 -8.10
CA GLY A 56 10.35 8.98 -8.73
C GLY A 56 10.06 9.54 -10.09
N GLY A 57 8.86 9.93 -10.32
CA GLY A 57 8.51 10.58 -11.58
C GLY A 57 7.88 9.69 -12.63
N ASN A 58 7.76 8.41 -12.38
CA ASN A 58 7.19 7.51 -13.36
C ASN A 58 6.10 6.64 -12.78
N TRP A 59 5.07 6.37 -13.56
CA TRP A 59 4.03 5.43 -13.16
C TRP A 59 4.39 4.07 -13.72
N ILE A 60 4.20 3.04 -12.91
CA ILE A 60 4.43 1.68 -13.34
C ILE A 60 3.24 0.86 -12.90
N ASP A 61 2.86 -0.10 -13.69
CA ASP A 61 1.78 -1.00 -13.34
C ASP A 61 2.38 -2.26 -12.77
N ALA A 62 1.96 -2.63 -11.60
CA ALA A 62 2.54 -3.76 -10.88
C ALA A 62 1.48 -4.82 -10.65
N PRO A 63 1.52 -5.90 -11.38
CA PRO A 63 0.56 -6.98 -11.17
C PRO A 63 0.89 -7.80 -9.94
N LYS A 64 0.00 -8.68 -9.57
CA LYS A 64 0.17 -9.53 -8.43
C LYS A 64 1.54 -10.16 -8.47
N GLY A 65 2.23 -10.18 -7.37
CA GLY A 65 3.56 -10.76 -7.27
C GLY A 65 4.68 -9.75 -7.44
N SER A 66 4.37 -8.51 -7.79
CA SER A 66 5.40 -7.51 -7.99
C SER A 66 5.85 -6.90 -6.68
N LEU A 67 7.09 -6.56 -6.58
CA LEU A 67 7.64 -5.87 -5.44
C LEU A 67 8.04 -4.47 -5.90
N VAL A 68 7.54 -3.45 -5.25
CA VAL A 68 7.85 -2.08 -5.61
C VAL A 68 8.47 -1.39 -4.41
N ILE A 69 9.56 -0.71 -4.61
CA ILE A 69 10.23 -0.01 -3.52
C ILE A 69 10.19 1.47 -3.80
N ALA A 70 9.71 2.23 -2.83
CA ALA A 70 9.74 3.67 -2.89
C ALA A 70 10.72 4.12 -1.81
N PRO A 71 11.94 4.43 -2.18
CA PRO A 71 12.95 4.80 -1.19
C PRO A 71 12.59 6.09 -0.48
N GLY A 72 13.05 6.23 0.73
CA GLY A 72 12.77 7.43 1.51
C GLY A 72 13.17 8.67 0.74
N GLY A 73 12.37 9.69 0.87
CA GLY A 73 12.62 10.92 0.18
C GLY A 73 12.12 10.97 -1.25
N THR A 74 11.64 9.87 -1.78
CA THR A 74 11.19 9.84 -3.16
C THR A 74 9.68 10.09 -3.19
N VAL A 75 9.25 10.95 -4.09
CA VAL A 75 7.83 11.23 -4.22
C VAL A 75 7.14 10.00 -4.79
N HIS A 76 6.07 9.60 -4.19
CA HIS A 76 5.38 8.39 -4.63
C HIS A 76 3.86 8.49 -4.39
N ASN A 77 3.14 7.58 -5.01
CA ASN A 77 1.69 7.51 -4.92
C ASN A 77 1.27 6.14 -5.44
N PHE A 78 0.04 5.74 -5.22
CA PHE A 78 -0.45 4.51 -5.78
C PHE A 78 -1.93 4.65 -6.06
N GLU A 79 -2.45 3.86 -6.96
CA GLU A 79 -3.87 3.89 -7.27
C GLU A 79 -4.24 2.63 -8.02
N ASN A 80 -5.51 2.34 -8.13
CA ASN A 80 -5.97 1.18 -8.87
C ASN A 80 -6.69 1.70 -10.11
N ARG A 81 -6.10 1.49 -11.27
CA ARG A 81 -6.67 1.95 -12.53
C ARG A 81 -7.39 0.87 -13.26
N THR A 82 -7.64 -0.27 -12.63
CA THR A 82 -8.23 -1.40 -13.30
C THR A 82 -9.65 -1.63 -12.87
N ALA A 83 -10.32 -2.52 -13.56
CA ALA A 83 -11.70 -2.84 -13.26
C ALA A 83 -11.84 -3.91 -12.20
N THR A 84 -10.76 -4.34 -11.58
CA THR A 84 -10.84 -5.34 -10.53
C THR A 84 -10.15 -4.81 -9.31
N ARG A 85 -10.50 -5.31 -8.16
CA ARG A 85 -9.93 -4.89 -6.91
C ARG A 85 -8.44 -5.19 -6.86
N ALA A 86 -7.70 -4.40 -6.18
CA ALA A 86 -6.26 -4.62 -6.06
C ALA A 86 -5.84 -4.44 -4.61
N GLY A 87 -4.81 -5.15 -4.22
CA GLY A 87 -4.32 -5.08 -2.86
C GLY A 87 -2.82 -5.25 -2.79
N ALA A 88 -2.21 -4.62 -1.83
CA ALA A 88 -0.77 -4.72 -1.65
C ALA A 88 -0.43 -4.68 -0.16
N LEU A 89 0.60 -5.41 0.19
CA LEU A 89 1.14 -5.37 1.53
C LEU A 89 2.17 -4.27 1.52
N ASN A 90 2.20 -3.46 2.53
CA ASN A 90 3.14 -2.35 2.64
C ASN A 90 3.97 -2.51 3.88
N VAL A 91 5.27 -2.34 3.75
CA VAL A 91 6.16 -2.34 4.88
C VAL A 91 6.88 -1.00 4.87
N SER A 92 6.78 -0.23 5.95
CA SER A 92 7.48 1.04 6.07
C SER A 92 8.64 0.87 7.03
N VAL A 93 9.79 1.39 6.66
CA VAL A 93 11.00 1.26 7.46
C VAL A 93 11.69 2.61 7.51
N PRO A 94 11.89 3.20 8.66
CA PRO A 94 11.48 2.70 9.96
C PRO A 94 9.97 2.84 10.14
N GLY A 95 9.48 2.52 11.28
CA GLY A 95 8.05 2.45 11.43
C GLY A 95 7.39 3.63 12.07
N ASP A 96 8.02 4.75 12.21
CA ASP A 96 7.37 5.87 12.81
C ASP A 96 6.78 6.68 11.72
N PHE A 97 5.98 6.15 10.92
CA PHE A 97 5.35 6.78 9.87
C PHE A 97 4.00 7.29 10.31
N GLU A 98 3.53 6.88 11.42
CA GLU A 98 2.20 7.26 11.85
C GLU A 98 1.96 8.76 11.86
N PRO A 99 2.88 9.55 12.26
CA PRO A 99 2.60 10.97 12.26
C PRO A 99 2.30 11.51 10.87
N GLU A 100 2.93 10.93 9.88
CA GLU A 100 2.68 11.44 8.60
C GLU A 100 1.44 10.83 8.05
N MET A 101 0.95 9.80 8.63
CA MET A 101 -0.24 9.19 8.13
C MET A 101 -1.44 9.98 8.50
N GLU A 102 -1.33 10.93 9.37
CA GLU A 102 -2.50 11.67 9.72
C GLU A 102 -3.19 12.27 8.54
N GLY A 103 -2.48 12.93 7.70
CA GLY A 103 -3.10 13.50 6.54
C GLY A 103 -3.68 12.45 5.63
N ILE A 104 -2.97 11.36 5.46
CA ILE A 104 -3.43 10.30 4.61
C ILE A 104 -4.63 9.63 5.24
N ALA A 105 -4.59 9.44 6.52
CA ALA A 105 -5.69 8.81 7.20
C ALA A 105 -6.95 9.63 7.08
N GLU A 106 -6.78 10.92 7.13
CA GLU A 106 -7.93 11.74 6.99
C GLU A 106 -8.48 11.64 5.61
N TRP A 107 -7.65 11.60 4.60
CA TRP A 107 -8.10 11.49 3.25
C TRP A 107 -8.88 10.19 3.07
N PHE A 108 -8.37 9.12 3.66
CA PHE A 108 -9.05 7.85 3.50
C PHE A 108 -10.36 7.82 4.29
N ARG A 109 -10.41 8.46 5.42
CA ARG A 109 -11.64 8.47 6.19
C ARG A 109 -12.72 9.16 5.40
N ALA A 110 -12.38 10.19 4.70
CA ALA A 110 -13.35 10.88 3.94
C ALA A 110 -13.87 10.01 2.82
N ARG A 111 -13.23 8.88 2.55
CA ARG A 111 -13.68 8.01 1.51
C ARG A 111 -14.14 6.68 2.06
N SER A 112 -14.54 6.70 3.29
CA SER A 112 -15.09 5.51 3.88
C SER A 112 -14.10 4.41 4.08
N VAL A 113 -13.06 4.67 4.64
CA VAL A 113 -12.09 3.66 4.92
C VAL A 113 -12.58 2.84 6.05
N GLU A 114 -12.49 1.56 5.99
CA GLU A 114 -12.90 0.72 7.04
C GLU A 114 -11.83 0.49 8.02
N ASP A 115 -12.15 0.33 9.23
CA ASP A 115 -11.19 0.14 10.23
C ASP A 115 -10.53 -1.17 10.05
N SER A 116 -9.30 -1.18 10.26
CA SER A 116 -8.57 -2.34 10.04
C SER A 116 -9.00 -3.47 10.91
N ARG A 117 -9.32 -3.22 12.07
CA ARG A 117 -9.65 -4.29 12.88
C ARG A 117 -10.79 -5.05 12.39
N THR A 118 -11.73 -4.47 11.89
CA THR A 118 -12.85 -5.17 11.47
C THR A 118 -12.54 -5.68 10.12
N ALA A 119 -11.76 -5.11 9.49
CA ALA A 119 -11.56 -5.50 8.16
C ALA A 119 -10.81 -6.73 8.07
N ASN A 120 -10.42 -7.29 8.95
CA ASN A 120 -9.67 -8.38 8.87
C ASN A 120 -10.29 -9.33 8.09
N ALA A 121 -10.98 -9.20 7.56
CA ALA A 121 -11.65 -9.90 6.89
C ALA A 121 -11.22 -10.79 6.07
N PRO A 122 -11.49 -11.14 5.78
CA PRO A 122 -11.45 -11.97 5.06
C PRO A 122 -10.64 -12.62 4.32
N GLY A 123 -10.28 -13.17 4.53
CA GLY A 123 -9.53 -13.83 3.89
C GLY A 123 -9.53 -13.62 2.50
N GLU A 124 -10.13 -12.75 2.12
CA GLU A 124 -10.16 -12.53 0.85
C GLU A 124 -8.89 -12.52 0.27
N GLY A 125 -8.12 -12.01 0.62
CA GLY A 125 -6.99 -11.97 -0.08
C GLY A 125 -6.19 -13.13 0.04
N ALA A 126 -6.45 -13.81 0.84
CA ALA A 126 -5.69 -14.86 1.11
C ALA A 126 -5.37 -15.79 0.08
N ASP A 127 -6.14 -16.14 -0.60
CA ASP A 127 -5.86 -17.13 -1.45
C ASP A 127 -4.92 -16.83 -2.45
N GLY A 128 -4.79 -15.82 -2.77
CA GLY A 128 -4.01 -15.62 -3.80
C GLY A 128 -2.61 -15.83 -3.66
N GLY A 129 -2.13 -15.52 -2.76
CA GLY A 129 -0.76 -15.43 -2.69
C GLY A 129 0.06 -16.53 -2.95
N ALA A 130 -0.44 -17.40 -3.03
CA ALA A 130 0.28 -18.47 -3.13
C ALA A 130 1.48 -18.56 -3.88
N ASP A 131 1.60 -18.43 -4.86
CA ASP A 131 2.78 -18.63 -5.53
C ASP A 131 3.44 -17.64 -6.12
N ALA A 132 3.68 -16.86 -5.75
CA ALA A 132 4.29 -15.85 -6.30
C ALA A 132 5.64 -15.85 -6.33
N PRO A 133 6.19 -16.24 -6.70
CA PRO A 133 7.51 -16.25 -6.73
C PRO A 133 8.29 -15.24 -7.32
N ALA A 134 8.06 -14.78 -8.19
CA ALA A 134 8.95 -13.94 -8.82
C ALA A 134 9.11 -12.65 -8.22
N ARG A 135 10.14 -12.19 -8.06
CA ARG A 135 10.35 -10.95 -7.56
C ARG A 135 10.68 -10.02 -8.59
N GLU A 136 10.15 -9.04 -8.80
CA GLU A 136 10.42 -8.08 -9.73
C GLU A 136 10.44 -6.78 -9.13
N SER A 137 11.42 -6.14 -9.13
CA SER A 137 11.51 -4.88 -8.54
C SER A 137 11.29 -3.87 -9.54
N ALA A 138 10.24 -3.36 -9.51
CA ALA A 138 9.97 -2.38 -10.48
C ALA A 138 10.02 -1.09 -9.82
N GLY A 139 10.35 -0.22 -9.86
CA GLY A 139 10.25 0.98 -9.19
C GLY A 139 11.49 1.37 -8.52
N LYS A 140 12.52 0.87 -8.81
CA LYS A 140 13.61 1.24 -8.15
C LYS A 140 14.16 2.38 -8.83
N THR A 141 14.37 3.43 -8.37
CA THR A 141 14.99 4.53 -9.06
C THR A 141 16.17 5.01 -8.33
#